data_ddbbd9c933b433391308d4672f9df0e5
#
_entry.id   ddbbd9c933b433391308d4672f9df0e5
#
_cell.length_a   1.000
_cell.length_b   1.000
_cell.length_c   1.000
_cell.angle_alpha   90.00
_cell.angle_beta   90.00
_cell.angle_gamma   90.00
#
_symmetry.space_group_name_H-M   'P 1'
#
loop_
_entity.id
_entity.type
_entity.pdbx_description
1 polymer ?
#
loop_
_entity_poly.entity_id
_entity_poly.type
_entity_poly.pdbx_seq_one_letter_code
_entity_poly.pdbx_strand_id
1 'polypeptide(L)'
;VHLFHGQLKPAAKDEEVEAFRASEKPTILLSTEAGGEGRNFQFCHLLVNYDLPWNPMRVEQRIGRVDRLGQTNVVQVFNFWIRGTIEERVLDVLENRIGIFEQTVGGLDPILGDTETDLKRIFQLGDAERDAELAKYEADVERRMTEAREADEKLRDFIMETKSFSKEVVK
;
A
#
# COMPACT_ATOMS: atom_id res chain seq x y z
N VAL A 1 -0.73 -13.03 22.50
CA VAL A 1 0.01 -12.30 21.44
C VAL A 1 0.88 -13.31 20.73
N HIS A 2 0.82 -13.34 19.40
CA HIS A 2 1.66 -14.14 18.52
C HIS A 2 2.72 -13.25 17.86
N LEU A 3 3.90 -13.81 17.60
CA LEU A 3 5.01 -13.07 16.99
C LEU A 3 5.32 -13.65 15.60
N PHE A 4 5.43 -12.76 14.61
CA PHE A 4 5.70 -13.15 13.23
C PHE A 4 6.76 -12.25 12.61
N HIS A 5 8.00 -12.70 12.56
CA HIS A 5 9.13 -11.89 12.08
C HIS A 5 10.11 -12.69 11.22
N GLY A 6 11.00 -11.97 10.52
CA GLY A 6 11.91 -12.55 9.54
C GLY A 6 12.87 -13.60 10.08
N GLN A 7 13.23 -13.55 11.38
CA GLN A 7 14.15 -14.50 12.02
C GLN A 7 13.51 -15.86 12.38
N LEU A 8 12.17 -15.95 12.38
CA LEU A 8 11.49 -17.22 12.62
C LEU A 8 11.72 -18.18 11.44
N LYS A 9 11.96 -19.46 11.79
CA LYS A 9 11.99 -20.53 10.79
C LYS A 9 10.60 -20.70 10.14
N PRO A 10 10.51 -21.18 8.88
CA PRO A 10 9.24 -21.34 8.19
C PRO A 10 8.18 -22.12 8.99
N ALA A 11 8.55 -23.24 9.59
CA ALA A 11 7.63 -24.05 10.41
C ALA A 11 7.09 -23.27 11.62
N ALA A 12 7.94 -22.53 12.33
CA ALA A 12 7.51 -21.71 13.47
C ALA A 12 6.58 -20.56 13.01
N LYS A 13 6.79 -20.00 11.82
CA LYS A 13 5.87 -19.03 11.22
C LYS A 13 4.49 -19.62 10.97
N ASP A 14 4.43 -20.85 10.48
CA ASP A 14 3.18 -21.55 10.22
C ASP A 14 2.45 -21.84 11.54
N GLU A 15 3.15 -22.30 12.56
CA GLU A 15 2.61 -22.56 13.89
C GLU A 15 2.01 -21.29 14.52
N GLU A 16 2.71 -20.14 14.45
CA GLU A 16 2.22 -18.87 14.99
C GLU A 16 0.95 -18.37 14.27
N VAL A 17 0.90 -18.51 12.95
CA VAL A 17 -0.28 -18.13 12.16
C VAL A 17 -1.47 -19.03 12.46
N GLU A 18 -1.28 -20.34 12.55
CA GLU A 18 -2.34 -21.28 12.86
C GLU A 18 -2.84 -21.10 14.31
N ALA A 19 -1.95 -20.87 15.26
CA ALA A 19 -2.32 -20.57 16.64
C ALA A 19 -3.10 -19.26 16.76
N PHE A 20 -2.71 -18.23 16.00
CA PHE A 20 -3.43 -16.98 15.90
C PHE A 20 -4.83 -17.18 15.30
N ARG A 21 -4.93 -17.95 14.21
CA ARG A 21 -6.18 -18.25 13.52
C ARG A 21 -7.15 -19.06 14.39
N ALA A 22 -6.64 -20.03 15.13
CA ALA A 22 -7.44 -20.91 15.98
C ALA A 22 -7.84 -20.30 17.33
N SER A 23 -7.36 -19.08 17.63
CA SER A 23 -7.63 -18.45 18.92
C SER A 23 -9.09 -18.03 19.04
N GLU A 24 -9.76 -18.53 20.07
CA GLU A 24 -11.13 -18.13 20.43
C GLU A 24 -11.19 -16.82 21.26
N LYS A 25 -10.05 -16.34 21.72
CA LYS A 25 -9.94 -15.12 22.53
C LYS A 25 -9.42 -13.97 21.67
N PRO A 26 -9.76 -12.72 22.02
CA PRO A 26 -9.13 -11.56 21.40
C PRO A 26 -7.61 -11.68 21.46
N THR A 27 -6.99 -11.71 20.30
CA THR A 27 -5.56 -11.94 20.17
C THR A 27 -4.95 -11.07 19.10
N ILE A 28 -3.64 -10.85 19.15
CA ILE A 28 -2.89 -9.99 18.25
C ILE A 28 -1.76 -10.80 17.64
N LEU A 29 -1.60 -10.71 16.34
CA LEU A 29 -0.39 -11.13 15.63
C LEU A 29 0.49 -9.90 15.38
N LEU A 30 1.60 -9.81 16.09
CA LEU A 30 2.59 -8.77 15.87
C LEU A 30 3.56 -9.21 14.78
N SER A 31 3.50 -8.54 13.63
CA SER A 31 4.30 -8.89 12.47
C SER A 31 5.28 -7.79 12.10
N THR A 32 6.51 -8.16 11.76
CA THR A 32 7.41 -7.28 11.01
C THR A 32 7.12 -7.40 9.51
N GLU A 33 7.57 -6.43 8.72
CA GLU A 33 7.38 -6.39 7.28
C GLU A 33 7.92 -7.65 6.57
N ALA A 34 9.14 -8.04 6.88
CA ALA A 34 9.74 -9.27 6.37
C ALA A 34 9.01 -10.56 6.80
N GLY A 35 8.26 -10.49 7.89
CA GLY A 35 7.42 -11.60 8.35
C GLY A 35 6.16 -11.77 7.52
N GLY A 36 5.57 -10.67 7.05
CA GLY A 36 4.28 -10.65 6.36
C GLY A 36 4.32 -11.00 4.88
N GLU A 37 5.50 -11.05 4.25
CA GLU A 37 5.62 -11.32 2.81
C GLU A 37 5.05 -12.69 2.41
N GLY A 38 4.22 -12.70 1.37
CA GLY A 38 3.66 -13.94 0.79
C GLY A 38 2.54 -14.61 1.57
N ARG A 39 2.17 -14.13 2.76
CA ARG A 39 1.12 -14.75 3.61
C ARG A 39 -0.25 -14.15 3.34
N ASN A 40 -1.28 -14.97 3.57
CA ASN A 40 -2.67 -14.60 3.47
C ASN A 40 -3.29 -14.55 4.89
N PHE A 41 -3.84 -13.38 5.25
CA PHE A 41 -4.49 -13.13 6.52
C PHE A 41 -5.98 -12.76 6.37
N GLN A 42 -6.63 -13.22 5.30
CA GLN A 42 -8.03 -12.96 4.97
C GLN A 42 -9.02 -13.39 6.06
N PHE A 43 -8.61 -14.23 7.01
CA PHE A 43 -9.40 -14.58 8.19
C PHE A 43 -9.43 -13.45 9.24
N CYS A 44 -8.61 -12.40 9.07
CA CYS A 44 -8.67 -11.16 9.84
C CYS A 44 -9.35 -10.06 9.03
N HIS A 45 -9.89 -9.07 9.72
CA HIS A 45 -10.44 -7.85 9.12
C HIS A 45 -9.99 -6.57 9.84
N LEU A 46 -9.10 -6.69 10.82
CA LEU A 46 -8.49 -5.57 11.53
C LEU A 46 -6.99 -5.55 11.24
N LEU A 47 -6.50 -4.42 10.75
CA LEU A 47 -5.09 -4.16 10.51
C LEU A 47 -4.66 -2.90 11.26
N VAL A 48 -3.57 -3.00 11.99
CA VAL A 48 -2.97 -1.86 12.69
C VAL A 48 -1.56 -1.66 12.13
N ASN A 49 -1.33 -0.51 11.49
CA ASN A 49 0.02 -0.04 11.13
C ASN A 49 0.57 0.76 12.31
N TYR A 50 1.43 0.12 13.11
CA TYR A 50 2.07 0.76 14.24
C TYR A 50 3.14 1.76 13.80
N ASP A 51 3.80 1.46 12.70
CA ASP A 51 4.70 2.33 11.94
C ASP A 51 4.21 2.45 10.50
N LEU A 52 4.23 3.65 9.95
CA LEU A 52 3.91 3.87 8.55
C LEU A 52 5.20 3.77 7.72
N PRO A 53 5.26 2.85 6.76
CA PRO A 53 6.38 2.80 5.84
C PRO A 53 6.39 4.06 4.95
N TRP A 54 7.56 4.53 4.61
CA TRP A 54 7.74 5.71 3.75
C TRP A 54 7.22 5.49 2.32
N ASN A 55 7.18 4.24 1.88
CA ASN A 55 6.61 3.86 0.60
C ASN A 55 5.13 3.48 0.79
N PRO A 56 4.20 4.26 0.21
CA PRO A 56 2.76 4.00 0.30
C PRO A 56 2.36 2.63 -0.24
N MET A 57 3.07 2.09 -1.23
CA MET A 57 2.81 0.75 -1.76
C MET A 57 2.96 -0.35 -0.71
N ARG A 58 3.81 -0.15 0.29
CA ARG A 58 3.95 -1.11 1.39
C ARG A 58 2.72 -1.13 2.29
N VAL A 59 2.06 0.02 2.47
CA VAL A 59 0.77 0.08 3.19
C VAL A 59 -0.29 -0.71 2.43
N GLU A 60 -0.38 -0.53 1.11
CA GLU A 60 -1.29 -1.32 0.26
C GLU A 60 -0.98 -2.81 0.30
N GLN A 61 0.29 -3.17 0.19
CA GLN A 61 0.68 -4.57 0.29
C GLN A 61 0.28 -5.18 1.63
N ARG A 62 0.38 -4.41 2.74
CA ARG A 62 -0.10 -4.85 4.05
C ARG A 62 -1.63 -5.02 4.04
N ILE A 63 -2.37 -4.04 3.51
CA ILE A 63 -3.83 -4.11 3.38
C ILE A 63 -4.23 -5.31 2.52
N GLY A 64 -3.60 -5.50 1.37
CA GLY A 64 -3.85 -6.62 0.46
C GLY A 64 -3.53 -8.01 1.04
N ARG A 65 -2.93 -8.12 2.23
CA ARG A 65 -2.82 -9.40 2.96
C ARG A 65 -4.11 -9.78 3.67
N VAL A 66 -4.91 -8.79 4.02
CA VAL A 66 -6.17 -8.92 4.78
C VAL A 66 -7.36 -8.74 3.86
N ASP A 67 -7.31 -7.73 2.99
CA ASP A 67 -8.33 -7.43 1.98
C ASP A 67 -8.01 -8.16 0.67
N ARG A 68 -8.72 -9.25 0.44
CA ARG A 68 -8.56 -10.13 -0.73
C ARG A 68 -9.89 -10.67 -1.20
N LEU A 69 -9.92 -11.19 -2.43
CA LEU A 69 -11.05 -11.95 -2.97
C LEU A 69 -11.48 -13.04 -1.98
N GLY A 70 -12.74 -12.95 -1.51
CA GLY A 70 -13.31 -13.83 -0.50
C GLY A 70 -13.31 -13.28 0.93
N GLN A 71 -12.83 -12.06 1.16
CA GLN A 71 -13.06 -11.35 2.42
C GLN A 71 -14.54 -10.99 2.54
N THR A 72 -15.17 -11.40 3.63
CA THR A 72 -16.60 -11.19 3.86
C THR A 72 -16.89 -10.03 4.81
N ASN A 73 -15.88 -9.57 5.53
CA ASN A 73 -16.00 -8.47 6.49
C ASN A 73 -15.37 -7.20 5.91
N VAL A 74 -15.87 -6.05 6.32
CA VAL A 74 -15.24 -4.77 6.01
C VAL A 74 -13.89 -4.71 6.74
N VAL A 75 -12.82 -4.55 5.98
CA VAL A 75 -11.48 -4.41 6.56
C VAL A 75 -11.34 -3.03 7.18
N GLN A 76 -10.94 -2.99 8.44
CA GLN A 76 -10.65 -1.77 9.17
C GLN A 76 -9.14 -1.62 9.32
N VAL A 77 -8.62 -0.48 8.87
CA VAL A 77 -7.19 -0.16 8.92
C VAL A 77 -6.98 1.01 9.87
N PHE A 78 -6.11 0.80 10.85
CA PHE A 78 -5.71 1.82 11.82
C PHE A 78 -4.25 2.17 11.60
N ASN A 79 -3.99 3.43 11.29
CA ASN A 79 -2.64 3.96 11.11
C ASN A 79 -2.26 4.79 12.33
N PHE A 80 -1.14 4.49 12.97
CA PHE A 80 -0.58 5.32 14.03
C PHE A 80 0.54 6.19 13.47
N TRP A 81 0.53 7.46 13.85
CA TRP A 81 1.58 8.43 13.52
C TRP A 81 1.77 9.44 14.65
N ILE A 82 2.91 10.08 14.69
CA ILE A 82 3.21 11.13 15.65
C ILE A 82 3.12 12.49 14.94
N ARG A 83 2.38 13.43 15.51
CA ARG A 83 2.26 14.78 14.95
C ARG A 83 3.61 15.48 14.88
N GLY A 84 3.82 16.24 13.79
CA GLY A 84 5.07 16.96 13.55
C GLY A 84 6.22 16.09 13.09
N THR A 85 5.95 14.81 12.76
CA THR A 85 6.94 13.90 12.23
C THR A 85 6.75 13.66 10.73
N ILE A 86 7.72 12.96 10.15
CA ILE A 86 7.65 12.51 8.75
C ILE A 86 6.46 11.58 8.50
N GLU A 87 6.08 10.77 9.48
CA GLU A 87 4.94 9.86 9.38
C GLU A 87 3.64 10.61 9.11
N GLU A 88 3.44 11.78 9.74
CA GLU A 88 2.30 12.65 9.44
C GLU A 88 2.31 13.11 7.98
N ARG A 89 3.47 13.51 7.45
CA ARG A 89 3.61 13.92 6.05
C ARG A 89 3.36 12.76 5.07
N VAL A 90 3.88 11.57 5.40
CA VAL A 90 3.60 10.35 4.62
C VAL A 90 2.11 10.06 4.61
N LEU A 91 1.44 10.18 5.76
CA LEU A 91 0.00 9.98 5.86
C LEU A 91 -0.78 11.01 5.04
N ASP A 92 -0.39 12.28 5.09
CA ASP A 92 -1.00 13.35 4.30
C ASP A 92 -0.89 13.07 2.79
N VAL A 93 0.26 12.60 2.33
CA VAL A 93 0.45 12.14 0.95
C VAL A 93 -0.44 10.92 0.66
N LEU A 94 -0.53 9.97 1.57
CA LEU A 94 -1.39 8.78 1.44
C LEU A 94 -2.88 9.13 1.38
N GLU A 95 -3.37 9.97 2.27
CA GLU A 95 -4.80 10.27 2.40
C GLU A 95 -5.29 11.31 1.38
N ASN A 96 -4.55 12.39 1.22
CA ASN A 96 -5.01 13.53 0.42
C ASN A 96 -4.62 13.44 -1.05
N ARG A 97 -3.54 12.71 -1.38
CA ARG A 97 -3.03 12.62 -2.75
C ARG A 97 -3.21 11.25 -3.37
N ILE A 98 -3.26 10.21 -2.56
CA ILE A 98 -3.53 8.84 -2.96
C ILE A 98 -4.96 8.40 -2.62
N GLY A 99 -5.90 9.29 -2.44
CA GLY A 99 -7.35 9.02 -2.55
C GLY A 99 -7.71 8.32 -3.87
N ILE A 100 -6.73 8.02 -4.62
CA ILE A 100 -6.55 7.24 -5.83
C ILE A 100 -6.54 5.74 -5.56
N PHE A 101 -6.27 5.28 -4.35
CA PHE A 101 -6.29 3.85 -4.02
C PHE A 101 -7.65 3.19 -4.30
N GLU A 102 -8.72 3.95 -4.24
CA GLU A 102 -10.04 3.46 -4.56
C GLU A 102 -10.33 3.37 -6.08
N GLN A 103 -9.50 3.95 -6.94
CA GLN A 103 -9.84 4.10 -8.36
C GLN A 103 -8.84 3.51 -9.37
N THR A 104 -7.66 3.09 -8.96
CA THR A 104 -6.64 2.67 -9.93
C THR A 104 -6.39 1.17 -9.87
N VAL A 105 -6.91 0.45 -10.86
CA VAL A 105 -6.55 -0.93 -11.18
C VAL A 105 -5.25 -0.90 -12.01
N GLY A 106 -4.13 -0.68 -11.35
CA GLY A 106 -2.82 -0.67 -12.02
C GLY A 106 -1.71 -0.40 -11.01
N GLY A 107 -0.57 -1.07 -11.12
CA GLY A 107 0.52 -0.93 -10.17
C GLY A 107 1.03 0.51 -10.06
N LEU A 108 1.07 1.04 -8.85
CA LEU A 108 1.61 2.37 -8.53
C LEU A 108 3.16 2.38 -8.50
N ASP A 109 3.81 1.22 -8.46
CA ASP A 109 5.27 1.10 -8.44
C ASP A 109 6.00 1.92 -9.52
N PRO A 110 5.55 1.92 -10.80
CA PRO A 110 6.21 2.74 -11.82
C PRO A 110 6.03 4.24 -11.62
N ILE A 111 4.97 4.65 -10.92
CA ILE A 111 4.61 6.06 -10.71
C ILE A 111 5.41 6.66 -9.56
N LEU A 112 5.53 5.90 -8.47
CA LEU A 112 6.13 6.39 -7.23
C LEU A 112 7.66 6.33 -7.24
N GLY A 113 8.28 5.49 -8.08
CA GLY A 113 9.73 5.37 -8.16
C GLY A 113 10.35 4.97 -6.81
N ASP A 114 11.57 5.45 -6.54
CA ASP A 114 12.27 5.22 -5.26
C ASP A 114 11.88 6.27 -4.21
N THR A 115 10.60 6.33 -3.88
CA THR A 115 9.99 7.25 -2.91
C THR A 115 10.72 7.25 -1.56
N GLU A 116 11.17 6.10 -1.11
CA GLU A 116 11.85 5.97 0.18
C GLU A 116 13.19 6.70 0.20
N THR A 117 13.98 6.57 -0.85
CA THR A 117 15.27 7.25 -0.99
C THR A 117 15.10 8.76 -1.14
N ASP A 118 14.14 9.20 -1.96
CA ASP A 118 13.87 10.61 -2.17
C ASP A 118 13.39 11.29 -0.88
N LEU A 119 12.45 10.71 -0.17
CA LEU A 119 11.98 11.24 1.10
C LEU A 119 13.08 11.25 2.16
N LYS A 120 13.86 10.18 2.31
CA LYS A 120 15.00 10.17 3.23
C LYS A 120 15.98 11.29 2.96
N ARG A 121 16.31 11.56 1.69
CA ARG A 121 17.17 12.65 1.27
C ARG A 121 16.58 14.01 1.66
N ILE A 122 15.32 14.24 1.34
CA ILE A 122 14.62 15.49 1.63
C ILE A 122 14.59 15.77 3.14
N PHE A 123 14.37 14.74 3.96
CA PHE A 123 14.32 14.91 5.42
C PHE A 123 15.68 15.09 6.10
N GLN A 124 16.78 14.90 5.39
CA GLN A 124 18.12 15.25 5.87
C GLN A 124 18.46 16.73 5.66
N LEU A 125 17.65 17.47 4.90
CA LEU A 125 17.82 18.89 4.64
C LEU A 125 17.37 19.73 5.85
N GLY A 126 17.88 20.97 5.93
CA GLY A 126 17.39 21.97 6.88
C GLY A 126 15.94 22.36 6.61
N ASP A 127 15.24 22.88 7.62
CA ASP A 127 13.80 23.11 7.59
C ASP A 127 13.31 23.90 6.36
N ALA A 128 13.99 24.99 6.01
CA ALA A 128 13.59 25.83 4.86
C ALA A 128 13.81 25.16 3.50
N GLU A 129 14.87 24.39 3.35
CA GLU A 129 15.18 23.66 2.12
C GLU A 129 14.28 22.42 1.99
N ARG A 130 13.99 21.78 3.11
CA ARG A 130 13.12 20.61 3.18
C ARG A 130 11.71 20.91 2.67
N ASP A 131 11.10 22.02 3.13
CA ASP A 131 9.74 22.38 2.72
C ASP A 131 9.67 22.67 1.22
N ALA A 132 10.68 23.32 0.65
CA ALA A 132 10.77 23.58 -0.78
C ALA A 132 10.96 22.30 -1.61
N GLU A 133 11.80 21.38 -1.16
CA GLU A 133 12.03 20.10 -1.85
C GLU A 133 10.84 19.14 -1.70
N LEU A 134 10.14 19.15 -0.56
CA LEU A 134 8.88 18.43 -0.40
C LEU A 134 7.83 18.91 -1.40
N ALA A 135 7.64 20.22 -1.53
CA ALA A 135 6.68 20.78 -2.48
C ALA A 135 6.99 20.38 -3.93
N LYS A 136 8.28 20.34 -4.32
CA LYS A 136 8.69 19.86 -5.65
C LYS A 136 8.42 18.37 -5.82
N TYR A 137 8.75 17.56 -4.83
CA TYR A 137 8.49 16.13 -4.83
C TYR A 137 7.00 15.83 -4.98
N GLU A 138 6.18 16.52 -4.20
CA GLU A 138 4.72 16.43 -4.25
C GLU A 138 4.17 16.76 -5.65
N ALA A 139 4.63 17.85 -6.25
CA ALA A 139 4.22 18.24 -7.60
C ALA A 139 4.67 17.23 -8.68
N ASP A 140 5.83 16.61 -8.51
CA ASP A 140 6.32 15.58 -9.43
C ASP A 140 5.51 14.29 -9.33
N VAL A 141 5.17 13.86 -8.12
CA VAL A 141 4.28 12.71 -7.89
C VAL A 141 2.91 12.97 -8.51
N GLU A 142 2.30 14.13 -8.27
CA GLU A 142 1.00 14.50 -8.82
C GLU A 142 0.99 14.50 -10.37
N ARG A 143 2.06 15.02 -10.98
CA ARG A 143 2.25 14.98 -12.44
C ARG A 143 2.33 13.55 -12.96
N ARG A 144 3.17 12.68 -12.38
CA ARG A 144 3.32 11.28 -12.78
C ARG A 144 2.00 10.53 -12.66
N MET A 145 1.24 10.81 -11.62
CA MET A 145 -0.07 10.20 -11.40
C MET A 145 -1.08 10.62 -12.47
N THR A 146 -1.08 11.89 -12.86
CA THR A 146 -1.94 12.40 -13.94
C THR A 146 -1.57 11.74 -15.26
N GLU A 147 -0.29 11.68 -15.61
CA GLU A 147 0.23 11.02 -16.81
C GLU A 147 -0.17 9.53 -16.86
N ALA A 148 -0.10 8.83 -15.73
CA ALA A 148 -0.48 7.42 -15.65
C ALA A 148 -2.00 7.19 -15.82
N ARG A 149 -2.84 8.08 -15.26
CA ARG A 149 -4.30 8.03 -15.49
C ARG A 149 -4.65 8.21 -16.95
N GLU A 150 -4.08 9.22 -17.60
CA GLU A 150 -4.31 9.46 -19.01
C GLU A 150 -3.86 8.29 -19.89
N ALA A 151 -2.74 7.63 -19.50
CA ALA A 151 -2.27 6.43 -20.19
C ALA A 151 -3.23 5.24 -20.02
N ASP A 152 -3.77 5.04 -18.80
CA ASP A 152 -4.72 3.96 -18.51
C ASP A 152 -6.06 4.20 -19.24
N GLU A 153 -6.58 5.43 -19.27
CA GLU A 153 -7.78 5.78 -20.04
C GLU A 153 -7.59 5.50 -21.52
N LYS A 154 -6.49 5.94 -22.13
CA LYS A 154 -6.17 5.66 -23.55
C LYS A 154 -6.07 4.16 -23.82
N LEU A 155 -5.50 3.39 -22.89
CA LEU A 155 -5.40 1.94 -23.03
C LEU A 155 -6.79 1.27 -22.96
N ARG A 156 -7.65 1.73 -22.04
CA ARG A 156 -9.04 1.24 -21.93
C ARG A 156 -9.85 1.53 -23.19
N ASP A 157 -9.75 2.74 -23.70
CA ASP A 157 -10.43 3.13 -24.95
C ASP A 157 -9.96 2.28 -26.13
N PHE A 158 -8.64 2.08 -26.27
CA PHE A 158 -8.08 1.20 -27.29
C PHE A 158 -8.56 -0.25 -27.17
N ILE A 159 -8.64 -0.78 -25.95
CA ILE A 159 -9.16 -2.15 -25.71
C ILE A 159 -10.65 -2.24 -26.05
N MET A 160 -11.43 -1.21 -25.73
CA MET A 160 -12.85 -1.17 -26.06
C MET A 160 -13.08 -1.09 -27.56
N GLU A 161 -12.34 -0.25 -28.29
CA GLU A 161 -12.39 -0.17 -29.75
C GLU A 161 -12.00 -1.50 -30.40
N THR A 162 -10.93 -2.15 -29.92
CA THR A 162 -10.48 -3.44 -30.45
C THR A 162 -11.51 -4.55 -30.21
N LYS A 163 -12.19 -4.54 -29.04
CA LYS A 163 -13.27 -5.49 -28.75
C LYS A 163 -14.52 -5.25 -29.58
N SER A 164 -14.83 -4.00 -29.94
CA SER A 164 -15.93 -3.69 -30.85
C SER A 164 -15.63 -4.16 -32.26
N PHE A 165 -14.40 -3.96 -32.76
CA PHE A 165 -13.96 -4.40 -34.08
C PHE A 165 -13.99 -5.93 -34.24
N SER A 166 -13.59 -6.67 -33.20
CA SER A 166 -13.62 -8.14 -33.25
C SER A 166 -15.04 -8.73 -33.28
N LYS A 167 -16.06 -7.99 -32.81
CA LYS A 167 -17.46 -8.40 -32.90
C LYS A 167 -18.09 -8.15 -34.27
N GLU A 168 -17.56 -7.23 -35.07
CA GLU A 168 -18.03 -6.95 -36.42
C GLU A 168 -17.43 -7.89 -37.48
N VAL A 169 -16.24 -8.45 -37.23
CA VAL A 169 -15.55 -9.34 -38.17
C VAL A 169 -16.01 -10.81 -38.08
N VAL A 170 -16.83 -11.17 -37.08
CA VAL A 170 -17.32 -12.54 -36.82
C VAL A 170 -18.84 -12.67 -37.19
N LYS A 171 -19.32 -11.90 -38.17
CA LYS A 171 -20.65 -12.11 -38.76
C LYS A 171 -20.53 -12.69 -40.14
#